data_07cb5a60be262d60ca9e474051860c7f
#
_entry.id   07cb5a60be262d60ca9e474051860c7f
#
_cell.length_a   1.000
_cell.length_b   1.000
_cell.length_c   1.000
_cell.angle_alpha   90.00
_cell.angle_beta   90.00
_cell.angle_gamma   90.00
#
_symmetry.space_group_name_H-M   'P 1'
#
loop_
_entity.id
_entity.type
_entity.pdbx_description
1 polymer ?
#
loop_
_entity_poly.entity_id
_entity_poly.type
_entity_poly.pdbx_seq_one_letter_code
_entity_poly.pdbx_strand_id
1 'polypeptide(L)'
;SQSDVVVHMGRFSLEEFVGKHPDSRNAVILHHIYQYTYQEDISVERARQYLQLPQEAFIVTAFGEFRNCEEIRMVLGAFRSWNEKQKLLLAPRLYPFSRHNHYGGNFLKRSASKTGYYLLMSLLNRVMKLRAGANDELIDNCDLPYYMAASNVIFIQRKGQLNSANIPLAFLFHKVVIGPDSGNIGELLRNTGNPVFRSDKKQDIIRALKEARHLSARGKGEANYAYAIGNMGISKVGKQYAELYEELADRHQFN
;
A
#
# COMPACT_ATOMS: atom_id res chain seq x y z
N SER A 1 31.99 4.75 6.64
CA SER A 1 31.11 4.32 5.55
C SER A 1 31.91 4.32 4.27
N GLN A 2 31.84 3.24 3.48
CA GLN A 2 32.54 3.15 2.19
C GLN A 2 31.64 3.57 1.02
N SER A 3 30.51 4.24 1.30
CA SER A 3 29.60 4.73 0.28
C SER A 3 29.77 6.23 0.05
N ASP A 4 29.83 6.66 -1.21
CA ASP A 4 30.02 8.04 -1.61
C ASP A 4 28.79 8.90 -1.32
N VAL A 5 27.62 8.30 -1.39
CA VAL A 5 26.32 8.96 -1.12
C VAL A 5 25.30 7.94 -0.62
N VAL A 6 24.39 8.38 0.23
CA VAL A 6 23.22 7.60 0.67
C VAL A 6 21.97 8.22 0.05
N VAL A 7 21.19 7.40 -0.67
CA VAL A 7 19.92 7.84 -1.29
C VAL A 7 18.75 7.48 -0.40
N HIS A 8 17.91 8.46 -0.08
CA HIS A 8 16.71 8.34 0.73
C HIS A 8 15.44 8.48 -0.12
N MET A 9 14.41 7.72 0.19
CA MET A 9 13.13 7.79 -0.51
C MET A 9 12.14 8.79 0.09
N GLY A 10 12.60 9.64 1.02
CA GLY A 10 11.85 10.71 1.66
C GLY A 10 12.70 11.44 2.69
N ARG A 11 12.23 12.60 3.11
CA ARG A 11 12.94 13.45 4.08
C ARG A 11 12.98 12.82 5.47
N PHE A 12 11.92 12.12 5.87
CA PHE A 12 11.90 11.42 7.16
C PHE A 12 13.13 10.51 7.32
N SER A 13 13.41 9.66 6.30
CA SER A 13 14.57 8.77 6.36
C SER A 13 15.90 9.51 6.30
N LEU A 14 15.96 10.63 5.59
CA LEU A 14 17.13 11.51 5.58
C LEU A 14 17.41 12.08 6.98
N GLU A 15 16.40 12.67 7.62
CA GLU A 15 16.54 13.31 8.94
C GLU A 15 16.97 12.30 10.02
N GLU A 16 16.34 11.10 10.02
CA GLU A 16 16.72 10.01 10.92
C GLU A 16 18.17 9.53 10.70
N PHE A 17 18.62 9.50 9.45
CA PHE A 17 19.97 9.06 9.11
C PHE A 17 21.03 10.11 9.46
N VAL A 18 20.81 11.36 9.08
CA VAL A 18 21.73 12.47 9.36
C VAL A 18 21.92 12.67 10.86
N GLY A 19 20.87 12.47 11.66
CA GLY A 19 20.98 12.52 13.12
C GLY A 19 21.99 11.52 13.70
N LYS A 20 22.28 10.41 13.00
CA LYS A 20 23.25 9.38 13.39
C LYS A 20 24.58 9.48 12.63
N HIS A 21 24.57 10.08 11.44
CA HIS A 21 25.69 10.15 10.51
C HIS A 21 25.78 11.56 9.91
N PRO A 22 26.14 12.58 10.71
CA PRO A 22 26.09 14.00 10.29
C PRO A 22 27.05 14.33 9.13
N ASP A 23 28.15 13.59 9.02
CA ASP A 23 29.17 13.83 7.97
C ASP A 23 28.89 13.07 6.66
N SER A 24 27.73 12.38 6.58
CA SER A 24 27.36 11.62 5.39
C SER A 24 26.83 12.53 4.29
N ARG A 25 27.19 12.23 3.04
CA ARG A 25 26.55 12.83 1.88
C ARG A 25 25.24 12.12 1.58
N ASN A 26 24.20 12.90 1.31
CA ASN A 26 22.85 12.38 1.18
C ASN A 26 22.14 13.01 -0.02
N ALA A 27 21.25 12.22 -0.66
CA ALA A 27 20.31 12.67 -1.68
C ALA A 27 18.90 12.14 -1.36
N VAL A 28 17.86 12.86 -1.78
CA VAL A 28 16.47 12.40 -1.67
C VAL A 28 15.93 12.17 -3.07
N ILE A 29 15.67 10.91 -3.41
CA ILE A 29 15.07 10.50 -4.67
C ILE A 29 13.85 9.62 -4.35
N LEU A 30 12.66 10.05 -4.76
CA LEU A 30 11.42 9.34 -4.47
C LEU A 30 11.40 7.97 -5.17
N HIS A 31 10.66 7.04 -4.58
CA HIS A 31 10.41 5.76 -5.23
C HIS A 31 9.67 5.98 -6.56
N HIS A 32 10.20 5.41 -7.65
CA HIS A 32 9.56 5.52 -8.95
C HIS A 32 8.26 4.71 -9.02
N ILE A 33 7.34 5.17 -9.86
CA ILE A 33 6.19 4.34 -10.25
C ILE A 33 6.69 3.24 -11.17
N TYR A 34 6.27 2.01 -10.89
CA TYR A 34 6.47 0.93 -11.86
C TYR A 34 5.56 1.21 -13.05
N GLN A 35 6.15 1.68 -14.15
CA GLN A 35 5.49 1.66 -15.43
C GLN A 35 5.45 0.20 -15.93
N TYR A 36 4.70 -0.64 -15.26
CA TYR A 36 4.20 -1.79 -15.97
C TYR A 36 3.32 -1.23 -17.08
N THR A 37 3.59 -1.66 -18.30
CA THR A 37 2.77 -1.42 -19.47
C THR A 37 1.40 -2.07 -19.25
N TYR A 38 0.60 -1.52 -18.35
CA TYR A 38 -0.82 -1.82 -18.28
C TYR A 38 -1.45 -1.11 -19.46
N GLN A 39 -1.46 -1.81 -20.59
CA GLN A 39 -1.88 -1.28 -21.89
C GLN A 39 -3.39 -1.06 -22.01
N GLU A 40 -4.17 -1.41 -20.99
CA GLU A 40 -5.62 -1.27 -21.03
C GLU A 40 -6.14 -0.45 -19.86
N ASP A 41 -6.90 0.58 -20.16
CA ASP A 41 -7.76 1.26 -19.19
C ASP A 41 -8.86 0.31 -18.74
N ILE A 42 -8.65 -0.34 -17.61
CA ILE A 42 -9.62 -1.25 -17.04
C ILE A 42 -10.66 -0.44 -16.28
N SER A 43 -11.92 -0.44 -16.76
CA SER A 43 -13.01 0.20 -16.04
C SER A 43 -13.29 -0.49 -14.70
N VAL A 44 -13.85 0.28 -13.75
CA VAL A 44 -14.23 -0.24 -12.43
C VAL A 44 -15.21 -1.41 -12.55
N GLU A 45 -16.18 -1.30 -13.47
CA GLU A 45 -17.22 -2.30 -13.73
C GLU A 45 -16.60 -3.60 -14.23
N ARG A 46 -15.71 -3.52 -15.24
CA ARG A 46 -15.00 -4.67 -15.79
C ARG A 46 -14.13 -5.34 -14.73
N ALA A 47 -13.40 -4.55 -13.94
CA ALA A 47 -12.56 -5.07 -12.88
C ALA A 47 -13.35 -5.80 -11.79
N ARG A 48 -14.49 -5.23 -11.37
CA ARG A 48 -15.38 -5.85 -10.38
C ARG A 48 -16.04 -7.11 -10.92
N GLN A 49 -16.43 -7.12 -12.18
CA GLN A 49 -16.97 -8.32 -12.83
C GLN A 49 -15.92 -9.44 -12.89
N TYR A 50 -14.71 -9.14 -13.32
CA TYR A 50 -13.59 -10.08 -13.37
C TYR A 50 -13.29 -10.72 -12.01
N LEU A 51 -13.23 -9.89 -10.97
CA LEU A 51 -12.98 -10.33 -9.59
C LEU A 51 -14.24 -10.84 -8.86
N GLN A 52 -15.38 -10.88 -9.53
CA GLN A 52 -16.68 -11.28 -8.94
C GLN A 52 -17.03 -10.48 -7.68
N LEU A 53 -16.85 -9.14 -7.75
CA LEU A 53 -17.11 -8.21 -6.65
C LEU A 53 -18.44 -7.46 -6.87
N PRO A 54 -19.12 -7.03 -5.78
CA PRO A 54 -20.33 -6.23 -5.88
C PRO A 54 -20.07 -4.89 -6.57
N GLN A 55 -20.91 -4.52 -7.54
CA GLN A 55 -20.74 -3.28 -8.32
C GLN A 55 -20.91 -2.02 -7.46
N GLU A 56 -21.87 -2.02 -6.52
CA GLU A 56 -22.25 -0.87 -5.72
C GLU A 56 -21.47 -0.73 -4.40
N ALA A 57 -20.56 -1.66 -4.10
CA ALA A 57 -19.83 -1.62 -2.85
C ALA A 57 -18.72 -0.57 -2.86
N PHE A 58 -18.53 0.12 -1.72
CA PHE A 58 -17.33 0.89 -1.49
C PHE A 58 -16.19 -0.06 -1.07
N ILE A 59 -15.24 -0.27 -1.97
CA ILE A 59 -14.18 -1.26 -1.81
C ILE A 59 -12.92 -0.61 -1.25
N VAL A 60 -12.53 -1.07 -0.06
CA VAL A 60 -11.24 -0.76 0.57
C VAL A 60 -10.33 -1.97 0.36
N THR A 61 -9.18 -1.75 -0.26
CA THR A 61 -8.25 -2.85 -0.56
C THR A 61 -6.99 -2.76 0.28
N ALA A 62 -6.74 -3.77 1.10
CA ALA A 62 -5.45 -4.01 1.75
C ALA A 62 -4.63 -4.95 0.85
N PHE A 63 -3.92 -4.36 -0.12
CA PHE A 63 -3.28 -5.09 -1.21
C PHE A 63 -2.01 -5.83 -0.78
N GLY A 64 -1.25 -5.27 0.17
CA GLY A 64 -0.01 -5.87 0.65
C GLY A 64 -0.22 -7.15 1.45
N GLU A 65 0.83 -7.94 1.56
CA GLU A 65 0.86 -9.11 2.44
C GLU A 65 0.68 -8.69 3.91
N PHE A 66 -0.09 -9.46 4.66
CA PHE A 66 -0.18 -9.30 6.12
C PHE A 66 0.96 -10.06 6.78
N ARG A 67 1.81 -9.38 7.55
CA ARG A 67 3.01 -9.97 8.15
C ARG A 67 2.78 -10.59 9.52
N ASN A 68 1.77 -10.10 10.23
CA ASN A 68 1.49 -10.54 11.60
C ASN A 68 0.02 -10.35 11.98
N CYS A 69 -0.36 -10.93 13.12
CA CYS A 69 -1.72 -10.84 13.66
C CYS A 69 -2.13 -9.41 14.05
N GLU A 70 -1.17 -8.51 14.35
CA GLU A 70 -1.49 -7.14 14.71
C GLU A 70 -2.00 -6.35 13.50
N GLU A 71 -1.37 -6.51 12.34
CA GLU A 71 -1.85 -5.92 11.08
C GLU A 71 -3.26 -6.39 10.75
N ILE A 72 -3.53 -7.70 10.93
CA ILE A 72 -4.87 -8.27 10.70
C ILE A 72 -5.89 -7.66 11.66
N ARG A 73 -5.61 -7.66 12.97
CA ARG A 73 -6.51 -7.11 13.99
C ARG A 73 -6.79 -5.64 13.76
N MET A 74 -5.77 -4.88 13.40
CA MET A 74 -5.86 -3.46 13.08
C MET A 74 -6.84 -3.21 11.94
N VAL A 75 -6.62 -3.85 10.78
CA VAL A 75 -7.45 -3.67 9.59
C VAL A 75 -8.87 -4.18 9.81
N LEU A 76 -9.03 -5.43 10.24
CA LEU A 76 -10.35 -6.05 10.44
C LEU A 76 -11.13 -5.36 11.55
N GLY A 77 -10.46 -5.00 12.65
CA GLY A 77 -11.09 -4.31 13.78
C GLY A 77 -11.61 -2.92 13.43
N ALA A 78 -10.82 -2.14 12.67
CA ALA A 78 -11.24 -0.82 12.21
C ALA A 78 -12.34 -0.92 11.14
N PHE A 79 -12.16 -1.77 10.13
CA PHE A 79 -13.13 -1.96 9.07
C PHE A 79 -14.49 -2.44 9.59
N ARG A 80 -14.52 -3.41 10.51
CA ARG A 80 -15.75 -3.86 11.15
C ARG A 80 -16.47 -2.73 11.88
N SER A 81 -15.72 -1.91 12.63
CA SER A 81 -16.27 -0.82 13.47
C SER A 81 -16.63 0.43 12.66
N TRP A 82 -16.21 0.53 11.42
CA TRP A 82 -16.58 1.62 10.53
C TRP A 82 -18.05 1.46 10.09
N ASN A 83 -18.89 2.45 10.43
CA ASN A 83 -20.31 2.41 10.10
C ASN A 83 -20.56 2.85 8.64
N GLU A 84 -20.38 1.92 7.72
CA GLU A 84 -20.68 2.08 6.29
C GLU A 84 -21.49 0.88 5.82
N LYS A 85 -22.64 1.11 5.19
CA LYS A 85 -23.59 0.04 4.85
C LYS A 85 -23.11 -0.80 3.66
N GLN A 86 -22.65 -0.11 2.60
CA GLN A 86 -22.23 -0.74 1.34
C GLN A 86 -20.70 -0.78 1.24
N LYS A 87 -20.03 -1.44 2.17
CA LYS A 87 -18.58 -1.57 2.19
C LYS A 87 -18.14 -3.00 1.93
N LEU A 88 -16.96 -3.14 1.31
CA LEU A 88 -16.25 -4.41 1.15
C LEU A 88 -14.78 -4.20 1.47
N LEU A 89 -14.19 -5.08 2.27
CA LEU A 89 -12.74 -5.18 2.43
C LEU A 89 -12.21 -6.23 1.47
N LEU A 90 -11.39 -5.80 0.52
CA LEU A 90 -10.66 -6.68 -0.39
C LEU A 90 -9.24 -6.87 0.14
N ALA A 91 -8.90 -8.08 0.54
CA ALA A 91 -7.61 -8.41 1.12
C ALA A 91 -7.03 -9.66 0.42
N PRO A 92 -6.58 -9.53 -0.84
CA PRO A 92 -6.22 -10.66 -1.68
C PRO A 92 -5.03 -11.46 -1.13
N ARG A 93 -4.17 -10.84 -0.34
CA ARG A 93 -3.02 -11.47 0.30
C ARG A 93 -3.21 -11.74 1.80
N LEU A 94 -4.45 -11.72 2.27
CA LEU A 94 -4.82 -12.22 3.59
C LEU A 94 -5.09 -13.72 3.49
N TYR A 95 -4.10 -14.53 3.78
CA TYR A 95 -4.22 -15.97 3.85
C TYR A 95 -3.65 -16.49 5.18
N PRO A 96 -4.52 -16.78 6.16
CA PRO A 96 -4.09 -17.08 7.53
C PRO A 96 -3.33 -18.40 7.68
N PHE A 97 -3.29 -19.23 6.64
CA PHE A 97 -2.56 -20.51 6.63
C PHE A 97 -1.28 -20.48 5.78
N SER A 98 -0.83 -19.30 5.34
CA SER A 98 0.42 -19.17 4.58
C SER A 98 1.59 -19.79 5.35
N ARG A 99 2.43 -20.53 4.64
CA ARG A 99 3.66 -21.11 5.19
C ARG A 99 4.68 -20.05 5.56
N HIS A 100 4.62 -18.88 4.94
CA HIS A 100 5.52 -17.76 5.12
C HIS A 100 5.06 -16.79 6.22
N ASN A 101 3.80 -16.89 6.64
CA ASN A 101 3.29 -16.00 7.68
C ASN A 101 3.64 -16.55 9.05
N HIS A 102 4.45 -15.83 9.79
CA HIS A 102 4.74 -16.05 11.21
C HIS A 102 3.54 -15.73 12.11
N TYR A 103 2.33 -16.18 11.73
CA TYR A 103 1.19 -16.14 12.63
C TYR A 103 1.45 -17.18 13.73
N GLY A 104 1.96 -16.68 14.87
CA GLY A 104 2.34 -17.51 15.99
C GLY A 104 1.29 -18.53 16.35
N GLY A 105 1.67 -19.79 16.36
CA GLY A 105 0.89 -20.88 16.88
C GLY A 105 0.67 -22.03 15.90
N ASN A 106 1.38 -23.11 16.13
CA ASN A 106 1.20 -24.41 15.46
C ASN A 106 -0.22 -25.00 15.63
N PHE A 107 -1.06 -24.42 16.48
CA PHE A 107 -2.36 -24.94 16.83
C PHE A 107 -3.40 -24.80 15.71
N LEU A 108 -3.45 -23.65 15.02
CA LEU A 108 -4.37 -23.47 13.88
C LEU A 108 -3.92 -24.20 12.60
N LYS A 109 -2.64 -24.49 12.47
CA LYS A 109 -2.09 -25.20 11.31
C LYS A 109 -2.43 -26.70 11.28
N ARG A 110 -2.73 -27.32 12.41
CA ARG A 110 -2.92 -28.77 12.51
C ARG A 110 -4.37 -29.24 12.43
N SER A 111 -5.36 -28.41 12.72
CA SER A 111 -6.75 -28.86 12.90
C SER A 111 -7.73 -28.41 11.83
N ALA A 112 -7.38 -27.44 10.99
CA ALA A 112 -8.31 -27.00 9.96
C ALA A 112 -8.10 -27.81 8.68
N SER A 113 -9.01 -28.71 8.39
CA SER A 113 -9.16 -29.26 7.05
C SER A 113 -9.38 -28.10 6.07
N LYS A 114 -8.94 -28.23 4.80
CA LYS A 114 -9.23 -27.24 3.76
C LYS A 114 -10.72 -26.83 3.74
N THR A 115 -11.60 -27.77 3.98
CA THR A 115 -13.06 -27.58 4.07
C THR A 115 -13.46 -26.65 5.23
N GLY A 116 -12.87 -26.82 6.42
CA GLY A 116 -13.12 -25.95 7.57
C GLY A 116 -12.65 -24.51 7.32
N TYR A 117 -11.53 -24.33 6.62
CA TYR A 117 -11.06 -23.02 6.18
C TYR A 117 -12.08 -22.34 5.25
N TYR A 118 -12.52 -23.02 4.19
CA TYR A 118 -13.50 -22.45 3.24
C TYR A 118 -14.81 -22.09 3.91
N LEU A 119 -15.29 -22.91 4.84
CA LEU A 119 -16.48 -22.60 5.64
C LEU A 119 -16.29 -21.37 6.53
N LEU A 120 -15.16 -21.30 7.24
CA LEU A 120 -14.81 -20.14 8.08
C LEU A 120 -14.68 -18.87 7.24
N MET A 121 -13.98 -18.93 6.11
CA MET A 121 -13.82 -17.78 5.22
C MET A 121 -15.13 -17.36 4.57
N SER A 122 -16.01 -18.31 4.21
CA SER A 122 -17.36 -18.02 3.73
C SER A 122 -18.19 -17.29 4.79
N LEU A 123 -18.12 -17.72 6.03
CA LEU A 123 -18.79 -17.06 7.15
C LEU A 123 -18.22 -15.67 7.42
N LEU A 124 -16.90 -15.54 7.45
CA LEU A 124 -16.22 -14.24 7.63
C LEU A 124 -16.53 -13.30 6.47
N ASN A 125 -16.51 -13.77 5.23
CA ASN A 125 -16.89 -12.97 4.06
C ASN A 125 -18.32 -12.42 4.19
N ARG A 126 -19.25 -13.26 4.65
CA ARG A 126 -20.66 -12.85 4.83
C ARG A 126 -20.84 -11.86 5.98
N VAL A 127 -20.25 -12.15 7.16
CA VAL A 127 -20.43 -11.34 8.38
C VAL A 127 -19.59 -10.07 8.36
N MET A 128 -18.37 -10.15 7.85
CA MET A 128 -17.41 -9.04 7.87
C MET A 128 -17.32 -8.28 6.54
N LYS A 129 -18.06 -8.71 5.51
CA LYS A 129 -17.93 -8.14 4.15
C LYS A 129 -16.47 -8.13 3.70
N LEU A 130 -15.80 -9.25 3.87
CA LEU A 130 -14.40 -9.48 3.56
C LEU A 130 -14.27 -10.39 2.34
N ARG A 131 -13.40 -10.03 1.39
CA ARG A 131 -12.92 -10.91 0.33
C ARG A 131 -11.42 -11.13 0.53
N ALA A 132 -11.05 -12.23 1.14
CA ALA A 132 -9.65 -12.62 1.35
C ALA A 132 -9.13 -13.49 0.21
N GLY A 133 -7.80 -13.66 0.15
CA GLY A 133 -7.16 -14.55 -0.81
C GLY A 133 -7.52 -16.03 -0.61
N ALA A 134 -7.54 -16.78 -1.70
CA ALA A 134 -7.80 -18.22 -1.68
C ALA A 134 -6.54 -19.05 -1.32
N ASN A 135 -5.36 -18.50 -1.56
CA ASN A 135 -4.05 -19.13 -1.33
C ASN A 135 -3.01 -18.07 -0.90
N ASP A 136 -1.76 -18.47 -0.71
CA ASP A 136 -0.63 -17.59 -0.35
C ASP A 136 0.23 -17.20 -1.56
N GLU A 137 -0.26 -17.40 -2.76
CA GLU A 137 0.44 -17.03 -3.98
C GLU A 137 0.51 -15.52 -4.17
N LEU A 138 1.51 -15.09 -4.89
CA LEU A 138 1.60 -13.70 -5.35
C LEU A 138 0.49 -13.44 -6.36
N ILE A 139 -0.05 -12.23 -6.33
CA ILE A 139 -0.98 -11.79 -7.36
C ILE A 139 -0.16 -11.60 -8.63
N ASP A 140 -0.60 -12.24 -9.70
CA ASP A 140 0.03 -12.09 -10.99
C ASP A 140 -0.02 -10.64 -11.48
N ASN A 141 0.99 -10.23 -12.23
CA ASN A 141 1.06 -8.89 -12.78
C ASN A 141 -0.12 -8.58 -13.72
N CYS A 142 -0.68 -9.59 -14.39
CA CYS A 142 -1.87 -9.43 -15.22
C CYS A 142 -3.15 -9.17 -14.41
N ASP A 143 -3.23 -9.67 -13.19
CA ASP A 143 -4.40 -9.50 -12.30
C ASP A 143 -4.33 -8.22 -11.47
N LEU A 144 -3.12 -7.71 -11.21
CA LEU A 144 -2.89 -6.54 -10.38
C LEU A 144 -3.72 -5.32 -10.81
N PRO A 145 -3.83 -4.99 -12.12
CA PRO A 145 -4.65 -3.87 -12.57
C PRO A 145 -6.13 -4.01 -12.20
N TYR A 146 -6.67 -5.22 -12.23
CA TYR A 146 -8.07 -5.46 -11.84
C TYR A 146 -8.31 -5.19 -10.36
N TYR A 147 -7.39 -5.61 -9.48
CA TYR A 147 -7.48 -5.30 -8.05
C TYR A 147 -7.41 -3.79 -7.79
N MET A 148 -6.50 -3.10 -8.48
CA MET A 148 -6.37 -1.64 -8.35
C MET A 148 -7.59 -0.91 -8.92
N ALA A 149 -8.04 -1.26 -10.13
CA ALA A 149 -9.20 -0.63 -10.75
C ALA A 149 -10.48 -0.83 -9.95
N ALA A 150 -10.74 -2.04 -9.44
CA ALA A 150 -11.92 -2.35 -8.63
C ALA A 150 -12.03 -1.56 -7.32
N SER A 151 -10.89 -1.07 -6.79
CA SER A 151 -10.78 -0.42 -5.49
C SER A 151 -11.24 1.03 -5.52
N ASN A 152 -11.85 1.50 -4.42
CA ASN A 152 -12.07 2.93 -4.17
C ASN A 152 -10.92 3.55 -3.36
N VAL A 153 -10.39 2.78 -2.40
CA VAL A 153 -9.32 3.21 -1.49
C VAL A 153 -8.32 2.09 -1.29
N ILE A 154 -7.04 2.42 -1.30
CA ILE A 154 -5.97 1.49 -0.93
C ILE A 154 -5.56 1.74 0.52
N PHE A 155 -5.55 0.67 1.31
CA PHE A 155 -5.17 0.67 2.72
C PHE A 155 -3.75 0.13 2.87
N ILE A 156 -2.83 0.94 3.37
CA ILE A 156 -1.48 0.50 3.73
C ILE A 156 -1.52 -0.02 5.17
N GLN A 157 -1.54 -1.35 5.32
CA GLN A 157 -1.67 -2.02 6.61
C GLN A 157 -0.39 -2.12 7.42
N ARG A 158 0.70 -1.53 6.94
CA ARG A 158 2.02 -1.66 7.57
C ARG A 158 2.09 -0.95 8.92
N LYS A 159 2.78 -1.58 9.87
CA LYS A 159 3.12 -0.99 11.16
C LYS A 159 4.65 -0.92 11.26
N GLY A 160 5.18 0.27 11.51
CA GLY A 160 6.63 0.47 11.67
C GLY A 160 7.46 0.29 10.39
N GLN A 161 6.87 0.49 9.21
CA GLN A 161 7.57 0.41 7.94
C GLN A 161 7.92 1.79 7.39
N LEU A 162 9.14 1.91 6.84
CA LEU A 162 9.64 3.17 6.30
C LEU A 162 8.96 3.55 4.98
N ASN A 163 8.87 2.61 4.03
CA ASN A 163 8.37 2.83 2.67
C ASN A 163 7.31 1.81 2.27
N SER A 164 6.49 2.15 1.25
CA SER A 164 5.55 1.22 0.63
C SER A 164 5.41 1.49 -0.87
N ALA A 165 5.82 0.54 -1.69
CA ALA A 165 5.65 0.60 -3.14
C ALA A 165 4.17 0.57 -3.59
N ASN A 166 3.25 0.18 -2.70
CA ASN A 166 1.82 0.20 -3.00
C ASN A 166 1.25 1.62 -3.09
N ILE A 167 1.92 2.65 -2.54
CA ILE A 167 1.44 4.04 -2.64
C ILE A 167 1.61 4.57 -4.06
N PRO A 168 2.82 4.60 -4.65
CA PRO A 168 2.97 5.03 -6.04
C PRO A 168 2.15 4.18 -7.01
N LEU A 169 2.02 2.88 -6.77
CA LEU A 169 1.15 2.01 -7.56
C LEU A 169 -0.32 2.45 -7.47
N ALA A 170 -0.83 2.69 -6.27
CA ALA A 170 -2.21 3.16 -6.08
C ALA A 170 -2.46 4.53 -6.74
N PHE A 171 -1.50 5.42 -6.68
CA PHE A 171 -1.57 6.73 -7.33
C PHE A 171 -1.65 6.61 -8.86
N LEU A 172 -0.89 5.68 -9.45
CA LEU A 172 -0.95 5.38 -10.88
C LEU A 172 -2.35 4.94 -11.33
N PHE A 173 -3.12 4.30 -10.44
CA PHE A 173 -4.51 3.88 -10.69
C PHE A 173 -5.55 4.88 -10.17
N HIS A 174 -5.20 6.15 -9.96
CA HIS A 174 -6.11 7.20 -9.50
C HIS A 174 -6.80 6.86 -8.16
N LYS A 175 -6.09 6.20 -7.23
CA LYS A 175 -6.68 5.82 -5.95
C LYS A 175 -6.32 6.76 -4.82
N VAL A 176 -7.25 6.93 -3.90
CA VAL A 176 -6.98 7.49 -2.58
C VAL A 176 -6.29 6.43 -1.74
N VAL A 177 -5.31 6.84 -0.96
CA VAL A 177 -4.55 5.93 -0.09
C VAL A 177 -4.71 6.36 1.36
N ILE A 178 -4.87 5.39 2.25
CA ILE A 178 -4.74 5.62 3.70
C ILE A 178 -3.62 4.78 4.26
N GLY A 179 -2.89 5.30 5.23
CA GLY A 179 -1.74 4.58 5.78
C GLY A 179 -1.30 5.11 7.16
N PRO A 180 -0.31 4.44 7.77
CA PRO A 180 0.22 4.85 9.06
C PRO A 180 0.90 6.22 8.96
N ASP A 181 0.72 7.03 10.01
CA ASP A 181 1.40 8.32 10.16
C ASP A 181 2.82 8.11 10.71
N SER A 182 3.64 7.42 9.92
CA SER A 182 5.02 7.11 10.29
C SER A 182 5.90 6.91 9.06
N GLY A 183 7.19 7.19 9.22
CA GLY A 183 8.18 7.01 8.15
C GLY A 183 7.89 7.87 6.92
N ASN A 184 8.52 7.52 5.82
CA ASN A 184 8.26 8.15 4.53
C ASN A 184 6.82 7.89 4.02
N ILE A 185 6.14 6.84 4.54
CA ILE A 185 4.73 6.58 4.25
C ILE A 185 3.88 7.74 4.73
N GLY A 186 3.99 8.08 6.03
CA GLY A 186 3.23 9.18 6.61
C GLY A 186 3.58 10.52 5.97
N GLU A 187 4.86 10.78 5.72
CA GLU A 187 5.33 11.98 5.02
C GLU A 187 4.68 12.12 3.65
N LEU A 188 4.78 11.10 2.79
CA LEU A 188 4.22 11.14 1.43
C LEU A 188 2.71 11.32 1.43
N LEU A 189 1.99 10.61 2.30
CA LEU A 189 0.53 10.71 2.39
C LEU A 189 0.08 12.10 2.85
N ARG A 190 0.73 12.70 3.87
CA ARG A 190 0.45 14.08 4.29
C ARG A 190 0.74 15.08 3.19
N ASN A 191 1.90 15.01 2.54
CA ASN A 191 2.32 15.92 1.48
C ASN A 191 1.39 15.88 0.27
N THR A 192 0.75 14.74 0.04
CA THR A 192 -0.24 14.56 -1.03
C THR A 192 -1.69 14.71 -0.56
N GLY A 193 -1.94 15.12 0.68
CA GLY A 193 -3.28 15.31 1.23
C GLY A 193 -4.10 14.02 1.30
N ASN A 194 -3.45 12.88 1.50
CA ASN A 194 -4.10 11.61 1.75
C ASN A 194 -4.19 11.34 3.27
N PRO A 195 -5.24 10.67 3.76
CA PRO A 195 -5.44 10.48 5.18
C PRO A 195 -4.40 9.56 5.82
N VAL A 196 -3.88 9.97 6.97
CA VAL A 196 -2.98 9.17 7.80
C VAL A 196 -3.64 8.78 9.12
N PHE A 197 -3.12 7.73 9.76
CA PHE A 197 -3.63 7.26 11.04
C PHE A 197 -2.51 6.73 11.95
N ARG A 198 -2.73 6.78 13.25
CA ARG A 198 -1.92 6.08 14.24
C ARG A 198 -2.36 4.62 14.31
N SER A 199 -1.43 3.70 14.06
CA SER A 199 -1.72 2.26 13.93
C SER A 199 -2.22 1.60 15.21
N ASP A 200 -1.95 2.19 16.38
CA ASP A 200 -2.42 1.75 17.71
C ASP A 200 -3.82 2.29 18.05
N LYS A 201 -4.37 3.23 17.29
CA LYS A 201 -5.64 3.90 17.57
C LYS A 201 -6.71 3.58 16.52
N LYS A 202 -7.57 2.63 16.87
CA LYS A 202 -8.69 2.21 15.98
C LYS A 202 -9.56 3.38 15.52
N GLN A 203 -9.81 4.38 16.36
CA GLN A 203 -10.63 5.53 16.00
C GLN A 203 -9.98 6.42 14.94
N ASP A 204 -8.64 6.55 14.96
CA ASP A 204 -7.90 7.27 13.94
C ASP A 204 -8.04 6.59 12.58
N ILE A 205 -7.99 5.26 12.55
CA ILE A 205 -8.17 4.47 11.31
C ILE A 205 -9.59 4.65 10.77
N ILE A 206 -10.61 4.62 11.65
CA ILE A 206 -12.01 4.84 11.25
C ILE A 206 -12.19 6.26 10.70
N ARG A 207 -11.55 7.27 11.31
CA ARG A 207 -11.54 8.65 10.81
C ARG A 207 -10.91 8.70 9.40
N ALA A 208 -9.75 8.09 9.21
CA ALA A 208 -9.07 8.04 7.92
C ALA A 208 -9.91 7.34 6.83
N LEU A 209 -10.62 6.26 7.18
CA LEU A 209 -11.55 5.58 6.26
C LEU A 209 -12.72 6.48 5.84
N LYS A 210 -13.31 7.24 6.78
CA LYS A 210 -14.38 8.19 6.48
C LYS A 210 -13.89 9.32 5.57
N GLU A 211 -12.74 9.88 5.89
CA GLU A 211 -12.11 10.95 5.11
C GLU A 211 -11.76 10.47 3.70
N ALA A 212 -11.15 9.28 3.56
CA ALA A 212 -10.83 8.71 2.26
C ALA A 212 -12.08 8.48 1.39
N ARG A 213 -13.21 8.09 1.99
CA ARG A 213 -14.48 7.98 1.27
C ARG A 213 -14.91 9.33 0.66
N HIS A 214 -14.83 10.40 1.44
CA HIS A 214 -15.14 11.75 0.95
C HIS A 214 -14.18 12.21 -0.14
N LEU A 215 -12.88 11.97 0.05
CA LEU A 215 -11.84 12.34 -0.91
C LEU A 215 -12.00 11.55 -2.23
N SER A 216 -12.31 10.26 -2.16
CA SER A 216 -12.57 9.44 -3.35
C SER A 216 -13.77 9.98 -4.15
N ALA A 217 -14.85 10.36 -3.48
CA ALA A 217 -16.02 10.94 -4.14
C ALA A 217 -15.77 12.33 -4.76
N ARG A 218 -14.72 13.04 -4.32
CA ARG A 218 -14.32 14.36 -4.84
C ARG A 218 -13.21 14.30 -5.89
N GLY A 219 -12.87 13.12 -6.40
CA GLY A 219 -11.87 12.99 -7.45
C GLY A 219 -10.42 13.16 -6.98
N LYS A 220 -10.13 12.99 -5.69
CA LYS A 220 -8.76 13.09 -5.14
C LYS A 220 -7.77 12.16 -5.85
N GLY A 221 -8.24 11.07 -6.43
CA GLY A 221 -7.43 10.15 -7.23
C GLY A 221 -6.69 10.83 -8.37
N GLU A 222 -7.32 11.79 -9.06
CA GLU A 222 -6.71 12.55 -10.16
C GLU A 222 -5.50 13.36 -9.69
N ALA A 223 -5.60 14.02 -8.55
CA ALA A 223 -4.48 14.76 -7.97
C ALA A 223 -3.33 13.83 -7.55
N ASN A 224 -3.65 12.63 -7.06
CA ASN A 224 -2.67 11.61 -6.72
C ASN A 224 -1.95 11.10 -7.97
N TYR A 225 -2.67 10.82 -9.05
CA TYR A 225 -2.11 10.44 -10.34
C TYR A 225 -1.18 11.51 -10.89
N ALA A 226 -1.65 12.77 -10.94
CA ALA A 226 -0.84 13.90 -11.41
C ALA A 226 0.45 14.05 -10.58
N TYR A 227 0.37 13.90 -9.26
CA TYR A 227 1.54 13.90 -8.40
C TYR A 227 2.51 12.77 -8.74
N ALA A 228 2.02 11.54 -8.94
CA ALA A 228 2.84 10.38 -9.26
C ALA A 228 3.57 10.56 -10.60
N ILE A 229 2.86 10.96 -11.66
CA ILE A 229 3.46 11.22 -12.97
C ILE A 229 4.50 12.34 -12.89
N GLY A 230 4.16 13.45 -12.22
CA GLY A 230 5.04 14.62 -12.13
C GLY A 230 6.27 14.44 -11.23
N ASN A 231 6.23 13.54 -10.23
CA ASN A 231 7.29 13.43 -9.23
C ASN A 231 7.94 12.05 -9.12
N MET A 232 7.26 11.00 -9.57
CA MET A 232 7.69 9.61 -9.40
C MET A 232 7.82 8.89 -10.76
N GLY A 233 7.65 9.59 -11.88
CA GLY A 233 7.79 9.03 -13.22
C GLY A 233 9.22 8.53 -13.46
N ILE A 234 9.35 7.41 -14.18
CA ILE A 234 10.64 6.75 -14.46
C ILE A 234 11.66 7.73 -15.06
N SER A 235 11.24 8.55 -16.04
CA SER A 235 12.12 9.51 -16.69
C SER A 235 12.68 10.55 -15.71
N LYS A 236 11.84 11.06 -14.79
CA LYS A 236 12.27 12.03 -13.77
C LYS A 236 13.21 11.40 -12.75
N VAL A 237 12.81 10.26 -12.21
CA VAL A 237 13.63 9.54 -11.22
C VAL A 237 14.93 9.06 -11.84
N GLY A 238 14.91 8.53 -13.07
CA GLY A 238 16.10 8.12 -13.81
C GLY A 238 17.05 9.29 -14.06
N LYS A 239 16.52 10.47 -14.43
CA LYS A 239 17.33 11.68 -14.59
C LYS A 239 18.02 12.10 -13.28
N GLN A 240 17.31 12.08 -12.16
CA GLN A 240 17.88 12.39 -10.84
C GLN A 240 19.02 11.43 -10.46
N TYR A 241 18.90 10.14 -10.77
CA TYR A 241 19.98 9.18 -10.57
C TYR A 241 21.16 9.44 -11.52
N ALA A 242 20.90 9.74 -12.81
CA ALA A 242 21.95 10.05 -13.77
C ALA A 242 22.76 11.27 -13.33
N GLU A 243 22.09 12.38 -12.98
CA GLU A 243 22.72 13.59 -12.46
C GLU A 243 23.57 13.31 -11.20
N LEU A 244 23.07 12.47 -10.29
CA LEU A 244 23.80 12.08 -9.10
C LEU A 244 25.06 11.27 -9.43
N TYR A 245 24.99 10.33 -10.37
CA TYR A 245 26.15 9.54 -10.80
C TYR A 245 27.19 10.38 -11.55
N GLU A 246 26.76 11.31 -12.42
CA GLU A 246 27.67 12.26 -13.10
C GLU A 246 28.42 13.10 -12.09
N GLU A 247 27.73 13.68 -11.10
CA GLU A 247 28.36 14.46 -10.03
C GLU A 247 29.39 13.67 -9.23
N LEU A 248 29.13 12.37 -9.00
CA LEU A 248 30.06 11.48 -8.29
C LEU A 248 31.28 11.14 -9.16
N ALA A 249 31.09 10.88 -10.46
CA ALA A 249 32.15 10.54 -11.38
C ALA A 249 33.15 11.70 -11.53
N ASP A 250 32.64 12.93 -11.68
CA ASP A 250 33.49 14.13 -11.79
C ASP A 250 34.39 14.33 -10.56
N ARG A 251 33.87 14.03 -9.36
CA ARG A 251 34.68 14.14 -8.13
C ARG A 251 35.79 13.11 -8.04
N HIS A 252 35.58 11.90 -8.57
CA HIS A 252 36.62 10.86 -8.57
C HIS A 252 37.71 11.10 -9.61
N GLN A 253 37.48 11.96 -10.61
CA GLN A 253 38.51 12.35 -11.59
C GLN A 253 39.45 13.44 -11.06
N PHE A 254 39.07 14.20 -10.03
CA PHE A 254 39.84 15.30 -9.45
C PHE A 254 40.48 14.99 -8.09
N ASN A 255 40.32 13.76 -7.57
CA ASN A 255 41.01 13.24 -6.38
C ASN A 255 41.98 12.12 -6.72
#